data_c2a17070ddac7d0e85f8706b2fd84b61
#
_entry.id   c2a17070ddac7d0e85f8706b2fd84b61
#
_cell.length_a   1.000
_cell.length_b   1.000
_cell.length_c   1.000
_cell.angle_alpha   90.00
_cell.angle_beta   90.00
_cell.angle_gamma   90.00
#
_symmetry.space_group_name_H-M   'P 1'
#
loop_
_entity.id
_entity.type
_entity.pdbx_description
1 polymer ?
#
loop_
_entity_poly.entity_id
_entity_poly.type
_entity_poly.pdbx_seq_one_letter_code
_entity_poly.pdbx_strand_id
1 'polypeptide(L)'
;MRLASWSWGGREHVGTISADGREATPLALRDASLGTLPLIQALARGESLPSPSGARLPVEVLTLRAPLPRPLRSLFCIGRNYRAHASELAGTVFRESMPQSDPWPIVFGKLGECVIGPRDVVRLPSPATSVQIDYESELAVVIGRGGRDIPRSRAMDHVFGYTVVNDVTARDVQMRHQQWELGKSFDTFCPMGPWIVTADELDGRATRVRGWVNGALRQDGQTKDMIFDIPTLIETCSRGITLYPGDVIATGTPAGVGMGQTPPQWLKSGDVVRIEVDGVGVIENPFE
;
A
#
# COMPACT_ATOMS: atom_id res chain seq x y z
N MET A 1 3.43 13.83 -11.11
CA MET A 1 3.76 14.61 -9.88
C MET A 1 3.82 13.70 -8.66
N ARG A 2 4.38 14.20 -7.54
CA ARG A 2 4.44 13.45 -6.28
C ARG A 2 3.71 14.23 -5.19
N LEU A 3 2.76 13.60 -4.51
CA LEU A 3 1.96 14.19 -3.43
C LEU A 3 2.29 13.51 -2.10
N ALA A 4 2.59 14.29 -1.08
CA ALA A 4 2.98 13.82 0.24
C ALA A 4 2.23 14.53 1.36
N SER A 5 2.24 13.89 2.53
CA SER A 5 1.80 14.43 3.81
C SER A 5 2.95 14.33 4.81
N TRP A 6 3.14 15.35 5.65
CA TRP A 6 4.23 15.39 6.63
C TRP A 6 3.88 16.26 7.84
N SER A 7 4.61 16.06 8.92
CA SER A 7 4.62 16.96 10.07
C SER A 7 5.91 17.78 10.06
N TRP A 8 5.79 19.09 10.32
CA TRP A 8 6.91 20.00 10.48
C TRP A 8 6.51 21.19 11.37
N GLY A 9 7.39 21.61 12.29
CA GLY A 9 7.11 22.72 13.20
C GLY A 9 5.86 22.51 14.07
N GLY A 10 5.53 21.26 14.43
CA GLY A 10 4.35 20.92 15.22
C GLY A 10 3.02 21.02 14.46
N ARG A 11 3.05 21.15 13.14
CA ARG A 11 1.87 21.22 12.26
C ARG A 11 1.92 20.16 11.18
N GLU A 12 0.75 19.78 10.70
CA GLU A 12 0.56 18.89 9.56
C GLU A 12 0.52 19.69 8.26
N HIS A 13 1.17 19.17 7.25
CA HIS A 13 1.27 19.74 5.93
C HIS A 13 0.98 18.71 4.86
N VAL A 14 0.48 19.16 3.74
CA VAL A 14 0.30 18.39 2.51
C VAL A 14 0.84 19.22 1.36
N GLY A 15 1.46 18.55 0.39
CA GLY A 15 2.01 19.26 -0.76
C GLY A 15 2.66 18.38 -1.78
N THR A 16 3.48 18.99 -2.62
CA THR A 16 4.21 18.31 -3.68
C THR A 16 5.65 18.03 -3.28
N ILE A 17 6.20 16.95 -3.80
CA ILE A 17 7.61 16.59 -3.69
C ILE A 17 8.27 16.80 -5.05
N SER A 18 9.50 17.36 -5.06
CA SER A 18 10.29 17.51 -6.27
C SER A 18 10.59 16.18 -6.97
N ALA A 19 10.89 16.21 -8.26
CA ALA A 19 11.12 14.99 -9.05
C ALA A 19 12.32 14.15 -8.54
N ASP A 20 13.30 14.78 -7.92
CA ASP A 20 14.44 14.12 -7.28
C ASP A 20 14.15 13.62 -5.85
N GLY A 21 12.95 13.91 -5.30
CA GLY A 21 12.54 13.50 -3.97
C GLY A 21 13.15 14.29 -2.82
N ARG A 22 13.84 15.41 -3.08
CA ARG A 22 14.63 16.13 -2.08
C ARG A 22 13.93 17.31 -1.45
N GLU A 23 12.97 17.92 -2.14
CA GLU A 23 12.29 19.13 -1.68
C GLU A 23 10.78 18.92 -1.60
N ALA A 24 10.17 19.44 -0.56
CA ALA A 24 8.73 19.48 -0.36
C ALA A 24 8.22 20.91 -0.47
N THR A 25 7.12 21.12 -1.20
CA THR A 25 6.43 22.40 -1.31
C THR A 25 5.05 22.27 -0.66
N PRO A 26 4.80 22.95 0.48
CA PRO A 26 3.49 22.90 1.13
C PRO A 26 2.45 23.62 0.29
N LEU A 27 1.23 23.09 0.28
CA LEU A 27 0.07 23.68 -0.40
C LEU A 27 -0.93 24.27 0.62
N ALA A 28 -1.68 25.30 0.18
CA ALA A 28 -2.66 25.99 1.02
C ALA A 28 -3.92 25.12 1.23
N LEU A 29 -3.90 24.25 2.22
CA LEU A 29 -5.04 23.45 2.66
C LEU A 29 -5.55 23.95 4.01
N ARG A 30 -6.89 23.97 4.19
CA ARG A 30 -7.52 24.32 5.48
C ARG A 30 -7.29 23.24 6.53
N ASP A 31 -7.28 21.98 6.11
CA ASP A 31 -7.11 20.82 6.97
C ASP A 31 -6.20 19.78 6.25
N ALA A 32 -5.08 19.49 6.88
CA ALA A 32 -4.09 18.50 6.40
C ALA A 32 -4.28 17.11 7.06
N SER A 33 -5.23 16.94 7.96
CA SER A 33 -5.43 15.69 8.72
C SER A 33 -5.79 14.50 7.86
N LEU A 34 -6.44 14.74 6.70
CA LEU A 34 -6.78 13.71 5.71
C LEU A 34 -5.66 13.45 4.69
N GLY A 35 -4.47 14.05 4.89
CA GLY A 35 -3.36 13.92 3.97
C GLY A 35 -3.69 14.44 2.57
N THR A 36 -3.31 13.69 1.55
CA THR A 36 -3.48 14.08 0.14
C THR A 36 -4.90 13.88 -0.40
N LEU A 37 -5.81 13.26 0.36
CA LEU A 37 -7.16 12.93 -0.08
C LEU A 37 -7.93 14.14 -0.66
N PRO A 38 -7.95 15.33 0.00
CA PRO A 38 -8.64 16.49 -0.56
C PRO A 38 -8.08 16.95 -1.91
N LEU A 39 -6.76 16.80 -2.12
CA LEU A 39 -6.11 17.14 -3.40
C LEU A 39 -6.53 16.17 -4.51
N ILE A 40 -6.55 14.87 -4.22
CA ILE A 40 -6.99 13.84 -5.18
C ILE A 40 -8.43 14.10 -5.59
N GLN A 41 -9.30 14.40 -4.63
CA GLN A 41 -10.71 14.68 -4.89
C GLN A 41 -10.91 15.98 -5.69
N ALA A 42 -10.13 17.02 -5.42
CA ALA A 42 -10.17 18.29 -6.18
C ALA A 42 -9.73 18.05 -7.63
N LEU A 43 -8.62 17.36 -7.84
CA LEU A 43 -8.13 17.00 -9.17
C LEU A 43 -9.13 16.12 -9.94
N ALA A 44 -9.80 15.18 -9.25
CA ALA A 44 -10.85 14.36 -9.85
C ALA A 44 -12.06 15.17 -10.37
N ARG A 45 -12.32 16.34 -9.77
CA ARG A 45 -13.35 17.31 -10.24
C ARG A 45 -12.83 18.26 -11.32
N GLY A 46 -11.56 18.15 -11.74
CA GLY A 46 -10.90 19.04 -12.69
C GLY A 46 -10.44 20.37 -12.09
N GLU A 47 -10.37 20.46 -10.76
CA GLU A 47 -9.85 21.64 -10.06
C GLU A 47 -8.31 21.64 -10.09
N SER A 48 -7.72 22.82 -10.01
CA SER A 48 -6.26 22.97 -9.88
C SER A 48 -5.80 22.70 -8.44
N LEU A 49 -4.53 22.32 -8.29
CA LEU A 49 -3.92 22.29 -6.96
C LEU A 49 -3.96 23.69 -6.31
N PRO A 50 -4.12 23.75 -4.97
CA PRO A 50 -3.98 25.01 -4.24
C PRO A 50 -2.60 25.63 -4.44
N SER A 51 -2.51 26.95 -4.25
CA SER A 51 -1.23 27.65 -4.32
C SER A 51 -0.27 27.17 -3.23
N PRO A 52 1.05 27.26 -3.43
CA PRO A 52 2.03 27.08 -2.38
C PRO A 52 1.72 27.97 -1.17
N SER A 53 1.87 27.42 0.04
CA SER A 53 1.58 28.12 1.30
C SER A 53 2.83 28.46 2.12
N GLY A 54 4.02 28.22 1.57
CA GLY A 54 5.28 28.49 2.24
C GLY A 54 6.51 28.23 1.38
N ALA A 55 7.68 28.36 1.96
CA ALA A 55 8.95 28.03 1.32
C ALA A 55 9.07 26.51 1.09
N ARG A 56 9.90 26.14 0.13
CA ARG A 56 10.33 24.74 -0.04
C ARG A 56 11.17 24.30 1.15
N LEU A 57 11.00 23.07 1.55
CA LEU A 57 11.68 22.46 2.68
C LEU A 57 12.43 21.21 2.21
N PRO A 58 13.64 20.93 2.71
CA PRO A 58 14.31 19.66 2.46
C PRO A 58 13.48 18.50 3.04
N VAL A 59 13.27 17.44 2.28
CA VAL A 59 12.49 16.27 2.74
C VAL A 59 13.12 15.60 3.96
N GLU A 60 14.44 15.66 4.08
CA GLU A 60 15.21 15.06 5.19
C GLU A 60 14.89 15.64 6.57
N VAL A 61 14.40 16.89 6.65
CA VAL A 61 14.02 17.53 7.93
C VAL A 61 12.54 17.32 8.28
N LEU A 62 11.80 16.62 7.43
CA LEU A 62 10.37 16.39 7.60
C LEU A 62 10.09 15.03 8.22
N THR A 63 9.07 14.95 9.04
CA THR A 63 8.48 13.67 9.44
C THR A 63 7.38 13.32 8.44
N LEU A 64 7.72 12.49 7.44
CA LEU A 64 6.75 12.02 6.47
C LEU A 64 5.66 11.20 7.17
N ARG A 65 4.42 11.42 6.77
CA ARG A 65 3.24 10.66 7.20
C ARG A 65 2.73 9.80 6.05
N ALA A 66 1.82 8.90 6.33
CA ALA A 66 1.09 8.24 5.24
C ALA A 66 0.46 9.30 4.32
N PRO A 67 0.57 9.17 2.99
CA PRO A 67 -0.07 10.11 2.08
C PRO A 67 -1.60 10.11 2.20
N LEU A 68 -2.18 9.00 2.61
CA LEU A 68 -3.60 8.84 2.96
C LEU A 68 -3.71 8.27 4.39
N PRO A 69 -3.52 9.10 5.44
CA PRO A 69 -3.48 8.61 6.84
C PRO A 69 -4.85 8.13 7.33
N ARG A 70 -5.92 8.54 6.67
CA ARG A 70 -7.29 8.11 6.92
C ARG A 70 -7.99 7.89 5.58
N PRO A 71 -7.84 6.70 4.98
CA PRO A 71 -8.58 6.34 3.77
C PRO A 71 -10.09 6.46 3.99
N LEU A 72 -10.84 6.71 2.93
CA LEU A 72 -12.32 6.84 3.00
C LEU A 72 -13.01 5.60 3.58
N ARG A 73 -12.40 4.45 3.40
CA ARG A 73 -12.88 3.13 3.83
C ARG A 73 -11.72 2.14 3.88
N SER A 74 -12.00 0.89 4.21
CA SER A 74 -11.02 -0.19 4.13
C SER A 74 -10.35 -0.23 2.75
N LEU A 75 -9.05 -0.53 2.73
CA LEU A 75 -8.33 -0.78 1.49
C LEU A 75 -8.88 -2.07 0.86
N PHE A 76 -8.93 -2.12 -0.45
CA PHE A 76 -9.05 -3.37 -1.19
C PHE A 76 -7.65 -4.02 -1.25
N CYS A 77 -7.52 -5.25 -0.81
CA CYS A 77 -6.27 -5.99 -0.85
C CYS A 77 -6.43 -7.26 -1.65
N ILE A 78 -5.38 -7.64 -2.38
CA ILE A 78 -5.42 -8.76 -3.31
C ILE A 78 -4.51 -9.89 -2.81
N GLY A 79 -5.12 -11.02 -2.47
CA GLY A 79 -4.39 -12.19 -2.02
C GLY A 79 -3.77 -13.00 -3.17
N ARG A 80 -2.54 -13.52 -2.95
CA ARG A 80 -1.87 -14.52 -3.81
C ARG A 80 -1.75 -14.10 -5.28
N ASN A 81 -1.45 -12.84 -5.55
CA ASN A 81 -1.46 -12.27 -6.90
C ASN A 81 -0.14 -12.39 -7.66
N TYR A 82 0.87 -13.05 -7.11
CA TYR A 82 2.12 -13.37 -7.81
C TYR A 82 2.30 -14.88 -7.92
N ARG A 83 2.66 -15.39 -9.13
CA ARG A 83 2.77 -16.82 -9.39
C ARG A 83 3.75 -17.51 -8.44
N ALA A 84 4.92 -16.91 -8.22
CA ALA A 84 5.93 -17.44 -7.31
C ALA A 84 5.44 -17.50 -5.86
N HIS A 85 4.73 -16.45 -5.39
CA HIS A 85 4.15 -16.41 -4.07
C HIS A 85 3.01 -17.44 -3.91
N ALA A 86 2.14 -17.58 -4.91
CA ALA A 86 1.08 -18.59 -4.89
C ALA A 86 1.66 -20.01 -4.80
N SER A 87 2.79 -20.27 -5.49
CA SER A 87 3.51 -21.55 -5.42
C SER A 87 4.21 -21.76 -4.10
N GLU A 88 4.84 -20.72 -3.51
CA GLU A 88 5.48 -20.74 -2.20
C GLU A 88 4.50 -21.18 -1.10
N LEU A 89 3.27 -20.68 -1.15
CA LEU A 89 2.24 -21.00 -0.16
C LEU A 89 1.46 -22.30 -0.45
N ALA A 90 1.62 -22.93 -1.60
CA ALA A 90 0.88 -24.15 -1.97
C ALA A 90 1.16 -25.34 -1.04
N GLY A 91 2.33 -25.36 -0.36
CA GLY A 91 2.70 -26.36 0.65
C GLY A 91 2.16 -26.07 2.06
N THR A 92 1.54 -24.90 2.26
CA THR A 92 0.99 -24.46 3.55
C THR A 92 -0.52 -24.83 3.65
N VAL A 93 -1.18 -24.32 4.69
CA VAL A 93 -2.63 -24.51 4.92
C VAL A 93 -3.54 -23.94 3.82
N PHE A 94 -3.00 -23.13 2.89
CA PHE A 94 -3.72 -22.62 1.70
C PHE A 94 -3.81 -23.65 0.56
N ARG A 95 -4.01 -24.92 0.85
CA ARG A 95 -4.04 -26.03 -0.12
C ARG A 95 -5.17 -25.97 -1.15
N GLU A 96 -6.21 -25.21 -0.91
CA GLU A 96 -7.30 -25.07 -1.88
C GLU A 96 -6.83 -24.16 -3.02
N SER A 97 -6.49 -24.78 -4.14
CA SER A 97 -6.19 -24.10 -5.39
C SER A 97 -7.40 -23.33 -5.89
N MET A 98 -7.17 -22.11 -6.44
CA MET A 98 -8.20 -21.45 -7.23
C MET A 98 -8.74 -22.41 -8.29
N PRO A 99 -10.05 -22.42 -8.57
CA PRO A 99 -10.59 -23.18 -9.70
C PRO A 99 -9.83 -22.79 -10.98
N GLN A 100 -9.22 -23.76 -11.65
CA GLN A 100 -8.47 -23.49 -12.88
C GLN A 100 -9.35 -23.03 -14.04
N SER A 101 -10.66 -23.28 -13.96
CA SER A 101 -11.63 -23.01 -15.02
C SER A 101 -12.12 -21.56 -15.07
N ASP A 102 -12.07 -20.82 -13.96
CA ASP A 102 -12.48 -19.40 -13.89
C ASP A 102 -11.69 -18.69 -12.77
N PRO A 103 -10.46 -18.28 -13.03
CA PRO A 103 -9.61 -17.66 -12.03
C PRO A 103 -10.14 -16.27 -11.66
N TRP A 104 -10.44 -16.07 -10.38
CA TRP A 104 -10.94 -14.82 -9.83
C TRP A 104 -9.98 -14.27 -8.77
N PRO A 105 -9.69 -12.93 -8.74
CA PRO A 105 -8.88 -12.34 -7.68
C PRO A 105 -9.47 -12.60 -6.30
N ILE A 106 -8.63 -13.01 -5.34
CA ILE A 106 -9.02 -13.02 -3.93
C ILE A 106 -8.98 -11.58 -3.44
N VAL A 107 -10.14 -11.01 -3.13
CA VAL A 107 -10.25 -9.64 -2.62
C VAL A 107 -10.67 -9.70 -1.16
N PHE A 108 -9.94 -8.99 -0.29
CA PHE A 108 -10.27 -8.82 1.11
C PHE A 108 -10.08 -7.36 1.55
N GLY A 109 -10.62 -7.01 2.71
CA GLY A 109 -10.49 -5.68 3.29
C GLY A 109 -9.31 -5.58 4.24
N LYS A 110 -8.75 -4.38 4.36
CA LYS A 110 -7.82 -3.97 5.43
C LYS A 110 -8.29 -2.63 5.96
N LEU A 111 -8.57 -2.56 7.26
CA LEU A 111 -9.16 -1.37 7.89
C LEU A 111 -8.26 -0.14 7.71
N GLY A 112 -8.86 1.00 7.36
CA GLY A 112 -8.11 2.24 7.17
C GLY A 112 -7.44 2.75 8.44
N GLU A 113 -7.96 2.38 9.60
CA GLU A 113 -7.44 2.76 10.92
C GLU A 113 -6.05 2.19 11.21
N CYS A 114 -5.67 1.09 10.56
CA CYS A 114 -4.34 0.50 10.74
C CYS A 114 -3.23 1.19 9.93
N VAL A 115 -3.56 2.23 9.13
CA VAL A 115 -2.58 2.96 8.31
C VAL A 115 -1.67 3.81 9.18
N ILE A 116 -0.36 3.67 8.93
CA ILE A 116 0.71 4.47 9.55
C ILE A 116 1.68 4.99 8.49
N GLY A 117 2.52 5.95 8.88
CA GLY A 117 3.49 6.56 8.00
C GLY A 117 4.71 5.70 7.67
N PRO A 118 5.55 6.16 6.73
CA PRO A 118 6.64 5.37 6.16
C PRO A 118 7.83 5.12 7.10
N ARG A 119 7.80 5.70 8.32
CA ARG A 119 8.84 5.53 9.35
C ARG A 119 8.26 5.29 10.73
N ASP A 120 6.92 5.18 10.83
CA ASP A 120 6.25 4.94 12.10
C ASP A 120 6.51 3.50 12.58
N VAL A 121 6.37 3.31 13.89
CA VAL A 121 6.56 2.01 14.53
C VAL A 121 5.36 1.10 14.25
N VAL A 122 5.61 -0.12 13.79
CA VAL A 122 4.62 -1.20 13.77
C VAL A 122 4.60 -1.84 15.15
N ARG A 123 3.45 -1.79 15.82
CA ARG A 123 3.26 -2.34 17.16
C ARG A 123 2.87 -3.80 17.09
N LEU A 124 3.73 -4.64 17.64
CA LEU A 124 3.44 -6.07 17.75
C LEU A 124 2.32 -6.32 18.77
N PRO A 125 1.38 -7.23 18.49
CA PRO A 125 0.39 -7.64 19.48
C PRO A 125 1.03 -8.40 20.61
N SER A 126 0.30 -8.59 21.72
CA SER A 126 0.75 -9.48 22.78
C SER A 126 0.94 -10.92 22.25
N PRO A 127 1.89 -11.70 22.77
CA PRO A 127 2.07 -13.11 22.38
C PRO A 127 0.84 -13.99 22.57
N ALA A 128 -0.08 -13.59 23.45
CA ALA A 128 -1.36 -14.28 23.64
C ALA A 128 -2.32 -14.06 22.46
N THR A 129 -2.13 -12.98 21.68
CA THR A 129 -2.94 -12.65 20.50
C THR A 129 -2.36 -13.26 19.24
N SER A 130 -1.07 -13.04 18.99
CA SER A 130 -0.36 -13.57 17.82
C SER A 130 1.15 -13.57 18.04
N VAL A 131 1.81 -14.61 17.50
CA VAL A 131 3.27 -14.72 17.45
C VAL A 131 3.79 -14.95 16.02
N GLN A 132 2.92 -14.87 15.02
CA GLN A 132 3.25 -15.14 13.63
C GLN A 132 3.04 -13.89 12.75
N ILE A 133 3.80 -12.84 13.09
CA ILE A 133 3.73 -11.56 12.35
C ILE A 133 4.64 -11.62 11.13
N ASP A 134 4.08 -11.27 10.00
CA ASP A 134 4.72 -11.35 8.68
C ASP A 134 4.63 -10.03 7.93
N TYR A 135 5.50 -9.84 6.95
CA TYR A 135 5.57 -8.68 6.07
C TYR A 135 5.11 -9.05 4.66
N GLU A 136 4.53 -8.10 3.96
CA GLU A 136 4.13 -8.22 2.55
C GLU A 136 4.40 -6.90 1.83
N SER A 137 5.44 -6.89 0.98
CA SER A 137 5.83 -5.73 0.17
C SER A 137 4.91 -5.58 -1.03
N GLU A 138 4.22 -4.44 -1.16
CA GLU A 138 3.24 -4.25 -2.21
C GLU A 138 3.32 -2.88 -2.88
N LEU A 139 3.08 -2.88 -4.21
CA LEU A 139 2.60 -1.69 -4.89
C LEU A 139 1.12 -1.50 -4.53
N ALA A 140 0.71 -0.28 -4.24
CA ALA A 140 -0.69 0.08 -4.08
C ALA A 140 -1.13 1.09 -5.13
N VAL A 141 -2.29 0.85 -5.73
CA VAL A 141 -2.95 1.74 -6.68
C VAL A 141 -3.87 2.68 -5.93
N VAL A 142 -3.80 3.97 -6.22
CA VAL A 142 -4.72 4.98 -5.71
C VAL A 142 -5.68 5.39 -6.84
N ILE A 143 -6.98 5.34 -6.57
CA ILE A 143 -8.02 5.71 -7.54
C ILE A 143 -8.12 7.23 -7.61
N GLY A 144 -8.15 7.77 -8.84
CA GLY A 144 -8.31 9.20 -9.12
C GLY A 144 -9.69 9.54 -9.65
N ARG A 145 -10.24 8.71 -10.52
CA ARG A 145 -11.57 8.88 -11.07
C ARG A 145 -12.49 7.79 -10.54
N GLY A 146 -13.56 8.17 -9.86
CA GLY A 146 -14.55 7.22 -9.37
C GLY A 146 -15.31 6.53 -10.50
N GLY A 147 -15.90 5.39 -10.20
CA GLY A 147 -16.71 4.63 -11.14
C GLY A 147 -17.20 3.31 -10.56
N ARG A 148 -18.22 2.75 -11.20
CA ARG A 148 -18.76 1.42 -10.89
C ARG A 148 -18.81 0.62 -12.18
N ASP A 149 -18.60 -0.69 -12.10
CA ASP A 149 -18.59 -1.59 -13.26
C ASP A 149 -17.61 -1.09 -14.36
N ILE A 150 -16.40 -0.69 -13.94
CA ILE A 150 -15.37 -0.13 -14.81
C ILE A 150 -14.83 -1.26 -15.69
N PRO A 151 -14.97 -1.17 -17.03
CA PRO A 151 -14.45 -2.20 -17.90
C PRO A 151 -12.92 -2.18 -17.91
N ARG A 152 -12.29 -3.35 -18.00
CA ARG A 152 -10.83 -3.52 -18.02
C ARG A 152 -10.13 -2.58 -19.01
N SER A 153 -10.74 -2.35 -20.19
CA SER A 153 -10.19 -1.47 -21.23
C SER A 153 -10.10 0.01 -20.83
N ARG A 154 -10.85 0.43 -19.81
CA ARG A 154 -10.87 1.82 -19.31
C ARG A 154 -10.29 1.94 -17.90
N ALA A 155 -9.86 0.83 -17.29
CA ALA A 155 -9.43 0.80 -15.90
C ALA A 155 -8.29 1.77 -15.59
N MET A 156 -7.30 1.89 -16.49
CA MET A 156 -6.16 2.78 -16.29
C MET A 156 -6.55 4.27 -16.28
N ASP A 157 -7.67 4.67 -16.91
CA ASP A 157 -8.19 6.03 -16.85
C ASP A 157 -8.67 6.44 -15.44
N HIS A 158 -8.83 5.46 -14.56
CA HIS A 158 -9.26 5.63 -13.17
C HIS A 158 -8.11 5.70 -12.16
N VAL A 159 -6.88 5.42 -12.59
CA VAL A 159 -5.71 5.44 -11.71
C VAL A 159 -5.22 6.88 -11.51
N PHE A 160 -5.15 7.31 -10.26
CA PHE A 160 -4.47 8.56 -9.89
C PHE A 160 -2.97 8.40 -9.87
N GLY A 161 -2.51 7.33 -9.22
CA GLY A 161 -1.10 7.05 -9.03
C GLY A 161 -0.86 5.85 -8.12
N TYR A 162 0.35 5.80 -7.59
CA TYR A 162 0.87 4.64 -6.88
C TYR A 162 1.59 5.04 -5.60
N THR A 163 1.51 4.16 -4.60
CA THR A 163 2.26 4.27 -3.34
C THR A 163 2.77 2.90 -2.91
N VAL A 164 3.59 2.86 -1.87
CA VAL A 164 4.08 1.61 -1.27
C VAL A 164 3.21 1.27 -0.06
N VAL A 165 2.90 -0.01 0.12
CA VAL A 165 2.22 -0.55 1.30
C VAL A 165 2.98 -1.76 1.82
N ASN A 166 3.05 -1.89 3.14
CA ASN A 166 3.36 -3.15 3.82
C ASN A 166 2.05 -3.73 4.35
N ASP A 167 1.57 -4.82 3.74
CA ASP A 167 0.37 -5.51 4.21
C ASP A 167 0.72 -6.47 5.36
N VAL A 168 1.11 -5.88 6.51
CA VAL A 168 1.51 -6.63 7.71
C VAL A 168 0.39 -7.57 8.14
N THR A 169 0.77 -8.81 8.48
CA THR A 169 -0.16 -9.92 8.67
C THR A 169 0.16 -10.72 9.92
N ALA A 170 -0.84 -10.96 10.77
CA ALA A 170 -0.82 -11.96 11.82
C ALA A 170 -1.32 -13.29 11.25
N ARG A 171 -0.40 -14.18 10.82
CA ARG A 171 -0.73 -15.39 10.05
C ARG A 171 -1.60 -16.38 10.81
N ASP A 172 -1.33 -16.58 12.09
CA ASP A 172 -2.12 -17.46 12.96
C ASP A 172 -3.55 -16.96 13.16
N VAL A 173 -3.78 -15.64 13.14
CA VAL A 173 -5.12 -15.02 13.18
C VAL A 173 -5.77 -15.09 11.82
N GLN A 174 -5.04 -14.77 10.74
CA GLN A 174 -5.51 -14.88 9.37
C GLN A 174 -6.03 -16.28 9.04
N MET A 175 -5.32 -17.31 9.54
CA MET A 175 -5.62 -18.71 9.25
C MET A 175 -6.72 -19.32 10.13
N ARG A 176 -7.11 -18.62 11.20
CA ARG A 176 -8.12 -19.12 12.14
C ARG A 176 -9.50 -19.27 11.53
N HIS A 177 -9.83 -18.39 10.57
CA HIS A 177 -11.07 -18.34 9.82
C HIS A 177 -10.79 -18.16 8.33
N GLN A 178 -11.83 -18.28 7.51
CA GLN A 178 -11.72 -18.00 6.07
C GLN A 178 -11.68 -16.50 5.75
N GLN A 179 -12.04 -15.64 6.69
CA GLN A 179 -11.99 -14.17 6.56
C GLN A 179 -10.66 -13.64 7.09
N TRP A 180 -9.92 -12.91 6.26
CA TRP A 180 -8.55 -12.50 6.57
C TRP A 180 -8.45 -11.16 7.30
N GLU A 181 -9.48 -10.34 7.22
CA GLU A 181 -9.47 -8.94 7.65
C GLU A 181 -8.93 -8.75 9.06
N LEU A 182 -9.32 -9.61 10.02
CA LEU A 182 -8.84 -9.53 11.40
C LEU A 182 -7.32 -9.71 11.51
N GLY A 183 -6.75 -10.69 10.82
CA GLY A 183 -5.29 -10.93 10.83
C GLY A 183 -4.49 -9.88 10.04
N LYS A 184 -5.16 -9.04 9.28
CA LYS A 184 -4.59 -8.00 8.42
C LYS A 184 -4.73 -6.58 9.00
N SER A 185 -5.57 -6.37 10.02
CA SER A 185 -6.03 -5.03 10.41
C SER A 185 -5.74 -4.66 11.87
N PHE A 186 -4.72 -5.29 12.50
CA PHE A 186 -4.28 -4.80 13.81
C PHE A 186 -3.77 -3.36 13.69
N ASP A 187 -3.88 -2.60 14.76
CA ASP A 187 -3.35 -1.24 14.82
C ASP A 187 -1.92 -1.21 14.26
N THR A 188 -1.62 -0.24 13.41
CA THR A 188 -0.32 -0.03 12.76
C THR A 188 0.07 -1.04 11.67
N PHE A 189 -0.79 -1.99 11.30
CA PHE A 189 -0.44 -3.06 10.34
C PHE A 189 -0.51 -2.65 8.86
N CYS A 190 -0.55 -1.34 8.56
CA CYS A 190 -0.52 -0.82 7.20
C CYS A 190 0.44 0.38 7.04
N PRO A 191 1.76 0.19 7.16
CA PRO A 191 2.72 1.19 6.73
C PRO A 191 2.46 1.58 5.27
N MET A 192 2.32 2.90 4.99
CA MET A 192 1.99 3.43 3.66
C MET A 192 2.84 4.68 3.36
N GLY A 193 3.38 4.77 2.15
CA GLY A 193 4.11 5.95 1.70
C GLY A 193 5.21 5.64 0.69
N PRO A 194 6.26 6.45 0.59
CA PRO A 194 6.47 7.72 1.30
C PRO A 194 5.56 8.85 0.79
N TRP A 195 5.06 8.72 -0.44
CA TRP A 195 4.17 9.64 -1.15
C TRP A 195 3.37 8.88 -2.21
N ILE A 196 2.50 9.58 -2.92
CA ILE A 196 1.83 9.08 -4.12
C ILE A 196 2.53 9.67 -5.33
N VAL A 197 2.95 8.82 -6.27
CA VAL A 197 3.46 9.21 -7.60
C VAL A 197 2.33 9.05 -8.60
N THR A 198 2.00 10.10 -9.34
CA THR A 198 0.90 10.07 -10.30
C THR A 198 1.19 9.18 -11.51
N ALA A 199 0.12 8.65 -12.12
CA ALA A 199 0.20 7.67 -13.21
C ALA A 199 0.83 8.21 -14.51
N ASP A 200 0.95 9.53 -14.66
CA ASP A 200 1.69 10.17 -15.74
C ASP A 200 3.22 10.11 -15.56
N GLU A 201 3.71 9.92 -14.32
CA GLU A 201 5.15 9.78 -14.03
C GLU A 201 5.61 8.33 -13.88
N LEU A 202 4.70 7.40 -13.61
CA LEU A 202 5.03 6.00 -13.37
C LEU A 202 4.01 5.06 -14.00
N ASP A 203 4.49 4.08 -14.77
CA ASP A 203 3.68 2.93 -15.17
C ASP A 203 3.78 1.81 -14.12
N GLY A 204 2.82 1.74 -13.21
CA GLY A 204 2.78 0.73 -12.15
C GLY A 204 2.67 -0.72 -12.64
N ARG A 205 2.40 -0.94 -13.95
CA ARG A 205 2.33 -2.28 -14.56
C ARG A 205 3.71 -2.89 -14.82
N ALA A 206 4.77 -2.09 -14.75
CA ALA A 206 6.13 -2.51 -15.09
C ALA A 206 7.16 -1.93 -14.10
N THR A 207 6.91 -2.12 -12.81
CA THR A 207 7.83 -1.68 -11.75
C THR A 207 8.29 -2.84 -10.88
N ARG A 208 9.38 -2.66 -10.13
CA ARG A 208 9.96 -3.67 -9.25
C ARG A 208 9.57 -3.39 -7.80
N VAL A 209 9.21 -4.44 -7.08
CA VAL A 209 8.84 -4.42 -5.66
C VAL A 209 9.85 -5.25 -4.90
N ARG A 210 10.53 -4.65 -3.92
CA ARG A 210 11.55 -5.31 -3.10
C ARG A 210 11.28 -5.11 -1.62
N GLY A 211 11.59 -6.14 -0.82
CA GLY A 211 11.47 -6.10 0.63
C GLY A 211 12.70 -6.65 1.33
N TRP A 212 13.13 -5.98 2.39
CA TRP A 212 14.25 -6.40 3.24
C TRP A 212 13.79 -6.49 4.69
N VAL A 213 14.32 -7.46 5.40
CA VAL A 213 14.21 -7.55 6.86
C VAL A 213 15.63 -7.47 7.43
N ASN A 214 15.88 -6.50 8.30
CA ASN A 214 17.19 -6.26 8.91
C ASN A 214 18.33 -6.15 7.87
N GLY A 215 18.05 -5.50 6.74
CA GLY A 215 19.00 -5.34 5.64
C GLY A 215 19.15 -6.55 4.72
N ALA A 216 18.59 -7.72 5.07
CA ALA A 216 18.60 -8.90 4.20
C ALA A 216 17.44 -8.86 3.20
N LEU A 217 17.75 -8.93 1.90
CA LEU A 217 16.74 -8.99 0.84
C LEU A 217 15.91 -10.28 1.01
N ARG A 218 14.59 -10.13 1.06
CA ARG A 218 13.63 -11.21 1.24
C ARG A 218 12.69 -11.34 0.05
N GLN A 219 12.17 -10.24 -0.43
CA GLN A 219 11.24 -10.20 -1.55
C GLN A 219 11.84 -9.42 -2.71
N ASP A 220 11.66 -9.94 -3.92
CA ASP A 220 12.10 -9.30 -5.16
C ASP A 220 11.20 -9.77 -6.31
N GLY A 221 10.29 -8.91 -6.76
CA GLY A 221 9.34 -9.22 -7.81
C GLY A 221 9.07 -8.04 -8.72
N GLN A 222 8.43 -8.31 -9.84
CA GLN A 222 8.02 -7.28 -10.80
C GLN A 222 6.51 -7.31 -10.97
N THR A 223 5.87 -6.14 -11.05
CA THR A 223 4.41 -6.04 -11.17
C THR A 223 3.86 -6.69 -12.45
N LYS A 224 4.67 -6.83 -13.49
CA LYS A 224 4.31 -7.60 -14.70
C LYS A 224 4.12 -9.10 -14.45
N ASP A 225 4.62 -9.63 -13.31
CA ASP A 225 4.51 -11.05 -12.93
C ASP A 225 3.25 -11.34 -12.10
N MET A 226 2.40 -10.33 -11.90
CA MET A 226 1.08 -10.49 -11.28
C MET A 226 0.22 -11.47 -12.09
N ILE A 227 -0.55 -12.29 -11.39
CA ILE A 227 -1.54 -13.19 -11.99
C ILE A 227 -2.69 -12.37 -12.60
N PHE A 228 -3.18 -11.41 -11.83
CA PHE A 228 -4.20 -10.44 -12.25
C PHE A 228 -3.56 -9.06 -12.31
N ASP A 229 -3.52 -8.48 -13.49
CA ASP A 229 -2.94 -7.16 -13.72
C ASP A 229 -3.81 -6.02 -13.13
N ILE A 230 -3.24 -4.83 -12.98
CA ILE A 230 -3.94 -3.67 -12.41
C ILE A 230 -5.29 -3.40 -13.08
N PRO A 231 -5.44 -3.44 -14.42
CA PRO A 231 -6.74 -3.29 -15.06
C PRO A 231 -7.78 -4.34 -14.61
N THR A 232 -7.38 -5.59 -14.47
CA THR A 232 -8.26 -6.65 -13.98
C THR A 232 -8.67 -6.42 -12.53
N LEU A 233 -7.74 -5.95 -11.67
CA LEU A 233 -8.06 -5.64 -10.28
C LEU A 233 -9.09 -4.52 -10.15
N ILE A 234 -8.94 -3.44 -10.93
CA ILE A 234 -9.89 -2.31 -10.95
C ILE A 234 -11.26 -2.77 -11.46
N GLU A 235 -11.31 -3.54 -12.56
CA GLU A 235 -12.54 -4.11 -13.06
C GLU A 235 -13.22 -4.96 -11.98
N THR A 236 -12.47 -5.86 -11.33
CA THR A 236 -13.01 -6.74 -10.29
C THR A 236 -13.52 -5.97 -9.08
N CYS A 237 -12.71 -5.05 -8.52
CA CYS A 237 -13.08 -4.28 -7.33
C CYS A 237 -14.23 -3.30 -7.59
N SER A 238 -14.44 -2.88 -8.85
CA SER A 238 -15.54 -1.98 -9.21
C SER A 238 -16.84 -2.71 -9.58
N ARG A 239 -16.81 -4.03 -9.72
CA ARG A 239 -17.97 -4.82 -10.12
C ARG A 239 -19.04 -4.80 -9.02
N GLY A 240 -20.12 -4.07 -9.26
CA GLY A 240 -21.19 -3.86 -8.29
C GLY A 240 -20.86 -2.91 -7.14
N ILE A 241 -19.59 -2.44 -7.02
CA ILE A 241 -19.11 -1.52 -5.99
C ILE A 241 -18.62 -0.24 -6.65
N THR A 242 -19.07 0.91 -6.18
CA THR A 242 -18.52 2.19 -6.66
C THR A 242 -17.16 2.45 -6.04
N LEU A 243 -16.12 2.62 -6.87
CA LEU A 243 -14.83 3.16 -6.44
C LEU A 243 -14.89 4.68 -6.38
N TYR A 244 -14.18 5.28 -5.43
CA TYR A 244 -14.12 6.74 -5.23
C TYR A 244 -12.68 7.24 -5.35
N PRO A 245 -12.49 8.54 -5.72
CA PRO A 245 -11.17 9.16 -5.66
C PRO A 245 -10.58 9.07 -4.26
N GLY A 246 -9.39 8.48 -4.14
CA GLY A 246 -8.71 8.19 -2.89
C GLY A 246 -8.88 6.75 -2.37
N ASP A 247 -9.69 5.91 -3.02
CA ASP A 247 -9.67 4.46 -2.72
C ASP A 247 -8.32 3.86 -3.06
N VAL A 248 -7.90 2.88 -2.27
CA VAL A 248 -6.60 2.21 -2.40
C VAL A 248 -6.79 0.73 -2.69
N ILE A 249 -6.06 0.22 -3.68
CA ILE A 249 -5.98 -1.22 -4.00
C ILE A 249 -4.53 -1.67 -3.80
N ALA A 250 -4.27 -2.44 -2.75
CA ALA A 250 -3.00 -3.14 -2.53
C ALA A 250 -2.96 -4.37 -3.42
N THR A 251 -1.95 -4.46 -4.31
CA THR A 251 -2.02 -5.32 -5.51
C THR A 251 -1.54 -6.75 -5.30
N GLY A 252 -1.14 -7.08 -4.07
CA GLY A 252 -0.53 -8.36 -3.72
C GLY A 252 0.98 -8.29 -3.64
N THR A 253 1.57 -9.27 -2.99
CA THR A 253 2.99 -9.34 -2.65
C THR A 253 3.72 -10.42 -3.45
N PRO A 254 5.01 -10.20 -3.82
CA PRO A 254 5.85 -11.24 -4.41
C PRO A 254 6.26 -12.31 -3.38
N ALA A 255 6.87 -13.41 -3.84
CA ALA A 255 7.44 -14.45 -2.97
C ALA A 255 8.53 -13.90 -2.05
N GLY A 256 8.80 -14.61 -0.97
CA GLY A 256 9.82 -14.29 0.03
C GLY A 256 9.26 -13.78 1.35
N VAL A 257 7.95 -13.97 1.61
CA VAL A 257 7.32 -13.69 2.91
C VAL A 257 7.89 -14.60 4.00
N GLY A 258 7.78 -14.19 5.27
CA GLY A 258 8.28 -14.94 6.40
C GLY A 258 7.64 -16.33 6.52
N MET A 259 6.35 -16.45 6.24
CA MET A 259 5.61 -17.71 6.23
C MET A 259 6.15 -18.71 5.19
N GLY A 260 6.68 -18.23 4.07
CA GLY A 260 7.23 -19.05 2.99
C GLY A 260 8.64 -19.56 3.26
N GLN A 261 9.32 -19.09 4.29
CA GLN A 261 10.67 -19.55 4.65
C GLN A 261 10.65 -20.96 5.25
N THR A 262 11.77 -21.65 5.16
CA THR A 262 11.92 -23.00 5.76
C THR A 262 13.10 -23.01 6.73
N PRO A 263 12.88 -23.03 8.05
CA PRO A 263 11.58 -22.89 8.73
C PRO A 263 10.99 -21.47 8.58
N PRO A 264 9.66 -21.28 8.82
CA PRO A 264 9.03 -19.97 8.80
C PRO A 264 9.73 -18.95 9.72
N GLN A 265 9.84 -17.70 9.29
CA GLN A 265 10.50 -16.63 10.04
C GLN A 265 9.50 -15.49 10.30
N TRP A 266 9.21 -15.28 11.58
CA TRP A 266 8.28 -14.26 12.02
C TRP A 266 9.01 -13.02 12.51
N LEU A 267 8.40 -11.86 12.29
CA LEU A 267 8.90 -10.59 12.80
C LEU A 267 8.76 -10.52 14.31
N LYS A 268 9.73 -9.89 14.95
CA LYS A 268 9.83 -9.70 16.40
C LYS A 268 10.26 -8.26 16.71
N SER A 269 10.15 -7.90 17.98
CA SER A 269 10.64 -6.61 18.47
C SER A 269 12.11 -6.40 18.14
N GLY A 270 12.44 -5.21 17.62
CA GLY A 270 13.76 -4.83 17.14
C GLY A 270 13.99 -5.10 15.65
N ASP A 271 13.11 -5.83 14.97
CA ASP A 271 13.21 -6.00 13.51
C ASP A 271 12.84 -4.70 12.78
N VAL A 272 13.46 -4.51 11.61
CA VAL A 272 13.18 -3.40 10.70
C VAL A 272 12.82 -3.97 9.33
N VAL A 273 11.67 -3.57 8.81
CA VAL A 273 11.24 -3.91 7.46
C VAL A 273 11.36 -2.69 6.56
N ARG A 274 12.14 -2.82 5.49
CA ARG A 274 12.29 -1.83 4.43
C ARG A 274 11.63 -2.35 3.17
N ILE A 275 10.79 -1.54 2.53
CA ILE A 275 10.15 -1.85 1.25
C ILE A 275 10.44 -0.74 0.27
N GLU A 276 10.78 -1.12 -0.95
CA GLU A 276 11.06 -0.22 -2.04
C GLU A 276 10.28 -0.62 -3.29
N VAL A 277 9.62 0.36 -3.88
CA VAL A 277 8.99 0.23 -5.19
C VAL A 277 9.67 1.21 -6.12
N ASP A 278 10.28 0.69 -7.20
CA ASP A 278 11.01 1.50 -8.16
C ASP A 278 10.11 2.58 -8.74
N GLY A 279 10.61 3.82 -8.79
CA GLY A 279 9.86 4.99 -9.25
C GLY A 279 8.90 5.60 -8.23
N VAL A 280 8.51 4.86 -7.19
CA VAL A 280 7.68 5.39 -6.08
C VAL A 280 8.57 5.89 -4.95
N GLY A 281 9.32 5.01 -4.31
CA GLY A 281 10.16 5.33 -3.16
C GLY A 281 10.25 4.22 -2.15
N VAL A 282 10.56 4.59 -0.90
CA VAL A 282 10.91 3.66 0.18
C VAL A 282 10.10 3.96 1.42
N ILE A 283 9.61 2.90 2.08
CA ILE A 283 9.16 2.92 3.47
C ILE A 283 10.08 2.03 4.30
N GLU A 284 10.34 2.40 5.55
CA GLU A 284 11.19 1.63 6.45
C GLU A 284 10.65 1.76 7.88
N ASN A 285 10.11 0.69 8.41
CA ASN A 285 9.38 0.70 9.66
C ASN A 285 10.01 -0.27 10.67
N PRO A 286 10.32 0.19 11.90
CA PRO A 286 10.69 -0.67 13.00
C PRO A 286 9.47 -1.38 13.58
N PHE A 287 9.69 -2.56 14.16
CA PHE A 287 8.69 -3.39 14.84
C PHE A 287 9.00 -3.45 16.35
N GLU A 288 8.03 -3.12 17.20
CA GLU A 288 8.16 -3.08 18.66
C GLU A 288 7.00 -3.78 19.37
#